data_0c72c7bfd38ae31f66c71df5f64f3fbe
#
_entry.id   0c72c7bfd38ae31f66c71df5f64f3fbe
#
_cell.length_a   1.000
_cell.length_b   1.000
_cell.length_c   1.000
_cell.angle_alpha   90.00
_cell.angle_beta   90.00
_cell.angle_gamma   90.00
#
_symmetry.space_group_name_H-M   'P 1'
#
loop_
_entity.id
_entity.type
_entity.pdbx_description
1 polymer ?
#
loop_
_entity_poly.entity_id
_entity_poly.type
_entity_poly.pdbx_seq_one_letter_code
_entity_poly.pdbx_strand_id
1 'polypeptide(L)'
;MSSNHDSITDKPISEILEAFRIFDGAYKREAIDAAIARKEEITPYLITILENVLADPQPYADDQDLQDHIYAVMLLGHFREQRAHRLIIDIFSLPDDLPHEMFGDISTGDLPTLLINTCGGSLEDIESMIVNRSVDDYCRVAAAQALSYAVVEGYADRKATVEFFGTLFTGDEAGEDSDFWGLIAATILYLYPAEIIDVLQKGYEDDLIFAGIIDYESFEEALGMGEAWCLERLRDDYEHNSLDDLHKAMAWWACFHPDNKGGPLADSPGKTGKSKKQKAKAKKKRKKAKASRKKNRRR
;
A
#
# COMPACT_ATOMS: atom_id res chain seq x y z
N MET A 1 6.03 -33.90 23.45
CA MET A 1 5.70 -32.58 22.91
C MET A 1 5.01 -32.71 21.55
N SER A 2 3.94 -33.54 21.45
CA SER A 2 3.21 -33.79 20.17
C SER A 2 1.72 -33.44 20.23
N SER A 3 1.21 -32.82 21.31
CA SER A 3 -0.25 -32.72 21.51
C SER A 3 -0.87 -31.37 21.07
N ASN A 4 -0.09 -30.36 20.69
CA ASN A 4 -0.63 -29.05 20.24
C ASN A 4 -0.81 -28.95 18.71
N HIS A 5 -0.14 -29.77 17.93
CA HIS A 5 -0.24 -29.70 16.46
C HIS A 5 -1.53 -30.36 15.93
N ASP A 6 -1.98 -31.45 16.56
CA ASP A 6 -3.19 -32.18 16.14
C ASP A 6 -4.50 -31.41 16.43
N SER A 7 -4.49 -30.44 17.39
CA SER A 7 -5.70 -29.68 17.75
C SER A 7 -5.98 -28.48 16.82
N ILE A 8 -4.99 -27.97 16.12
CA ILE A 8 -5.11 -26.79 15.25
C ILE A 8 -5.73 -27.15 13.90
N THR A 9 -5.40 -28.33 13.37
CA THR A 9 -5.92 -28.83 12.08
C THR A 9 -7.34 -29.38 12.15
N ASP A 10 -7.85 -29.67 13.35
CA ASP A 10 -9.18 -30.33 13.53
C ASP A 10 -10.36 -29.33 13.58
N LYS A 11 -10.10 -28.00 13.64
CA LYS A 11 -11.18 -26.99 13.66
C LYS A 11 -11.92 -26.98 12.31
N PRO A 12 -13.27 -27.05 12.28
CA PRO A 12 -14.01 -26.86 11.03
C PRO A 12 -13.68 -25.50 10.38
N ILE A 13 -13.67 -25.43 9.03
CA ILE A 13 -13.45 -24.16 8.31
C ILE A 13 -14.43 -23.07 8.77
N SER A 14 -15.69 -23.45 9.03
CA SER A 14 -16.70 -22.51 9.53
C SER A 14 -16.33 -21.87 10.87
N GLU A 15 -15.65 -22.58 11.76
CA GLU A 15 -15.19 -22.05 13.05
C GLU A 15 -14.03 -21.07 12.86
N ILE A 16 -13.13 -21.35 11.92
CA ILE A 16 -12.03 -20.44 11.58
C ILE A 16 -12.58 -19.13 11.00
N LEU A 17 -13.51 -19.22 10.07
CA LEU A 17 -14.15 -18.05 9.44
C LEU A 17 -14.96 -17.24 10.46
N GLU A 18 -15.70 -17.88 11.35
CA GLU A 18 -16.45 -17.20 12.41
C GLU A 18 -15.52 -16.44 13.37
N ALA A 19 -14.33 -16.99 13.67
CA ALA A 19 -13.34 -16.30 14.48
C ALA A 19 -12.82 -15.00 13.82
N PHE A 20 -12.82 -14.91 12.49
CA PHE A 20 -12.41 -13.71 11.75
C PHE A 20 -13.49 -12.67 11.63
N ARG A 21 -14.76 -13.04 11.78
CA ARG A 21 -15.90 -12.24 11.36
C ARG A 21 -16.06 -10.95 12.15
N ILE A 22 -16.00 -11.04 13.48
CA ILE A 22 -16.29 -9.91 14.38
C ILE A 22 -15.07 -9.59 15.23
N PHE A 23 -14.76 -8.31 15.28
CA PHE A 23 -13.70 -7.79 16.12
C PHE A 23 -14.08 -7.82 17.60
N ASP A 24 -13.26 -8.46 18.42
CA ASP A 24 -13.41 -8.53 19.87
C ASP A 24 -12.21 -7.94 20.63
N GLY A 25 -11.34 -7.20 19.91
CA GLY A 25 -10.12 -6.62 20.47
C GLY A 25 -8.93 -7.57 20.56
N ALA A 26 -9.09 -8.85 20.18
CA ALA A 26 -8.03 -9.84 20.25
C ALA A 26 -7.50 -10.27 18.88
N TYR A 27 -6.19 -10.37 18.76
CA TYR A 27 -5.55 -10.93 17.57
C TYR A 27 -5.80 -12.44 17.47
N LYS A 28 -6.29 -12.90 16.33
CA LYS A 28 -6.78 -14.27 16.12
C LYS A 28 -5.66 -15.25 15.70
N ARG A 29 -4.57 -15.32 16.49
CA ARG A 29 -3.38 -16.14 16.17
C ARG A 29 -3.73 -17.59 15.80
N GLU A 30 -4.46 -18.29 16.66
CA GLU A 30 -4.79 -19.71 16.44
C GLU A 30 -5.66 -19.94 15.21
N ALA A 31 -6.57 -19.00 14.89
CA ALA A 31 -7.39 -19.09 13.70
C ALA A 31 -6.55 -18.85 12.43
N ILE A 32 -5.59 -17.94 12.47
CA ILE A 32 -4.64 -17.71 11.37
C ILE A 32 -3.76 -18.94 11.16
N ASP A 33 -3.20 -19.53 12.23
CA ASP A 33 -2.41 -20.76 12.14
C ASP A 33 -3.21 -21.90 11.51
N ALA A 34 -4.48 -22.07 11.94
CA ALA A 34 -5.39 -23.07 11.38
C ALA A 34 -5.73 -22.79 9.90
N ALA A 35 -5.92 -21.53 9.52
CA ALA A 35 -6.14 -21.12 8.13
C ALA A 35 -4.92 -21.41 7.25
N ILE A 36 -3.71 -21.10 7.72
CA ILE A 36 -2.47 -21.39 7.02
C ILE A 36 -2.26 -22.88 6.83
N ALA A 37 -2.49 -23.68 7.88
CA ALA A 37 -2.37 -25.14 7.83
C ALA A 37 -3.35 -25.79 6.84
N ARG A 38 -4.48 -25.13 6.56
CA ARG A 38 -5.54 -25.62 5.67
C ARG A 38 -5.75 -24.70 4.44
N LYS A 39 -4.68 -24.13 3.93
CA LYS A 39 -4.68 -23.18 2.82
C LYS A 39 -5.62 -23.58 1.68
N GLU A 40 -5.48 -24.78 1.15
CA GLU A 40 -6.25 -25.24 -0.02
C GLU A 40 -7.77 -25.31 0.26
N GLU A 41 -8.15 -25.67 1.49
CA GLU A 41 -9.56 -25.80 1.88
C GLU A 41 -10.20 -24.44 2.15
N ILE A 42 -9.49 -23.51 2.79
CA ILE A 42 -10.05 -22.21 3.20
C ILE A 42 -10.05 -21.19 2.06
N THR A 43 -9.08 -21.26 1.13
CA THR A 43 -8.92 -20.27 0.05
C THR A 43 -10.22 -19.96 -0.72
N PRO A 44 -11.06 -20.93 -1.13
CA PRO A 44 -12.31 -20.62 -1.82
C PRO A 44 -13.26 -19.73 -0.99
N TYR A 45 -13.30 -19.93 0.33
CA TYR A 45 -14.15 -19.13 1.22
C TYR A 45 -13.60 -17.70 1.38
N LEU A 46 -12.27 -17.54 1.47
CA LEU A 46 -11.64 -16.22 1.52
C LEU A 46 -11.89 -15.43 0.24
N ILE A 47 -11.84 -16.08 -0.93
CA ILE A 47 -12.21 -15.47 -2.21
C ILE A 47 -13.67 -15.02 -2.18
N THR A 48 -14.60 -15.89 -1.72
CA THR A 48 -16.02 -15.55 -1.61
C THR A 48 -16.26 -14.34 -0.69
N ILE A 49 -15.49 -14.19 0.39
CA ILE A 49 -15.57 -12.99 1.24
C ILE A 49 -15.23 -11.74 0.41
N LEU A 50 -14.14 -11.74 -0.35
CA LEU A 50 -13.77 -10.58 -1.20
C LEU A 50 -14.79 -10.34 -2.33
N GLU A 51 -15.37 -11.38 -2.91
CA GLU A 51 -16.47 -11.25 -3.87
C GLU A 51 -17.68 -10.54 -3.25
N ASN A 52 -18.03 -10.86 -2.00
CA ASN A 52 -19.11 -10.21 -1.27
C ASN A 52 -18.79 -8.73 -0.96
N VAL A 53 -17.54 -8.41 -0.58
CA VAL A 53 -17.08 -7.03 -0.40
C VAL A 53 -17.26 -6.23 -1.68
N LEU A 54 -16.86 -6.78 -2.82
CA LEU A 54 -16.98 -6.10 -4.11
C LEU A 54 -18.44 -5.93 -4.55
N ALA A 55 -19.29 -6.92 -4.26
CA ALA A 55 -20.73 -6.89 -4.62
C ALA A 55 -21.52 -5.87 -3.78
N ASP A 56 -21.20 -5.69 -2.50
CA ASP A 56 -21.84 -4.74 -1.59
C ASP A 56 -20.82 -4.24 -0.55
N PRO A 57 -20.07 -3.17 -0.87
CA PRO A 57 -18.98 -2.67 -0.01
C PRO A 57 -19.49 -1.91 1.23
N GLN A 58 -20.72 -1.34 1.18
CA GLN A 58 -21.20 -0.43 2.20
C GLN A 58 -21.28 -1.04 3.61
N PRO A 59 -21.75 -2.28 3.81
CA PRO A 59 -21.73 -2.92 5.14
C PRO A 59 -20.35 -3.01 5.77
N TYR A 60 -19.28 -3.21 4.96
CA TYR A 60 -17.90 -3.30 5.43
C TYR A 60 -17.29 -1.92 5.74
N ALA A 61 -17.76 -0.86 5.09
CA ALA A 61 -17.37 0.51 5.38
C ALA A 61 -18.07 1.06 6.64
N ASP A 62 -19.36 0.71 6.84
CA ASP A 62 -20.18 1.22 7.92
C ASP A 62 -19.94 0.50 9.26
N ASP A 63 -19.63 -0.79 9.23
CA ASP A 63 -19.44 -1.64 10.43
C ASP A 63 -17.96 -1.94 10.68
N GLN A 64 -17.33 -1.16 11.54
CA GLN A 64 -15.92 -1.30 11.92
C GLN A 64 -15.61 -2.58 12.72
N ASP A 65 -16.63 -3.25 13.23
CA ASP A 65 -16.48 -4.53 13.96
C ASP A 65 -16.45 -5.72 12.97
N LEU A 66 -16.90 -5.54 11.73
CA LEU A 66 -16.84 -6.57 10.69
C LEU A 66 -15.42 -6.65 10.10
N GLN A 67 -14.72 -7.77 10.28
CA GLN A 67 -13.29 -7.87 9.94
C GLN A 67 -12.88 -9.09 9.11
N ASP A 68 -13.81 -9.94 8.70
CA ASP A 68 -13.50 -11.12 7.90
C ASP A 68 -12.78 -10.79 6.58
N HIS A 69 -13.12 -9.65 5.96
CA HIS A 69 -12.46 -9.15 4.75
C HIS A 69 -11.00 -8.76 4.98
N ILE A 70 -10.67 -8.23 6.15
CA ILE A 70 -9.30 -7.91 6.57
C ILE A 70 -8.45 -9.18 6.61
N TYR A 71 -8.93 -10.21 7.32
CA TYR A 71 -8.23 -11.50 7.39
C TYR A 71 -8.18 -12.19 6.03
N ALA A 72 -9.25 -12.08 5.23
CA ALA A 72 -9.30 -12.67 3.90
C ALA A 72 -8.24 -12.10 2.97
N VAL A 73 -8.13 -10.77 2.85
CA VAL A 73 -7.14 -10.15 1.96
C VAL A 73 -5.71 -10.44 2.41
N MET A 74 -5.43 -10.39 3.73
CA MET A 74 -4.09 -10.65 4.27
C MET A 74 -3.66 -12.12 4.08
N LEU A 75 -4.56 -13.08 4.32
CA LEU A 75 -4.31 -14.50 4.08
C LEU A 75 -4.11 -14.81 2.59
N LEU A 76 -4.92 -14.24 1.70
CA LEU A 76 -4.78 -14.42 0.25
C LEU A 76 -3.46 -13.83 -0.26
N GLY A 77 -3.03 -12.69 0.27
CA GLY A 77 -1.71 -12.12 0.01
C GLY A 77 -0.56 -13.00 0.50
N HIS A 78 -0.66 -13.54 1.73
CA HIS A 78 0.30 -14.50 2.28
C HIS A 78 0.36 -15.79 1.45
N PHE A 79 -0.78 -16.28 1.00
CA PHE A 79 -0.88 -17.47 0.15
C PHE A 79 -0.35 -17.26 -1.27
N ARG A 80 -0.10 -16.02 -1.68
CA ARG A 80 0.23 -15.64 -3.06
C ARG A 80 -0.84 -16.15 -4.04
N GLU A 81 -2.11 -15.98 -3.67
CA GLU A 81 -3.25 -16.53 -4.39
C GLU A 81 -3.62 -15.67 -5.61
N GLN A 82 -3.23 -16.11 -6.80
CA GLN A 82 -3.42 -15.36 -8.04
C GLN A 82 -4.89 -15.12 -8.41
N ARG A 83 -5.82 -16.02 -8.03
CA ARG A 83 -7.26 -15.85 -8.30
C ARG A 83 -7.86 -14.65 -7.55
N ALA A 84 -7.20 -14.19 -6.47
CA ALA A 84 -7.63 -13.02 -5.72
C ALA A 84 -7.16 -11.71 -6.35
N HIS A 85 -6.16 -11.72 -7.26
CA HIS A 85 -5.52 -10.50 -7.74
C HIS A 85 -6.52 -9.50 -8.31
N ARG A 86 -7.37 -9.94 -9.24
CA ARG A 86 -8.36 -9.07 -9.87
C ARG A 86 -9.38 -8.51 -8.86
N LEU A 87 -9.81 -9.32 -7.90
CA LEU A 87 -10.71 -8.86 -6.83
C LEU A 87 -10.05 -7.78 -5.96
N ILE A 88 -8.76 -7.95 -5.62
CA ILE A 88 -8.00 -6.95 -4.86
C ILE A 88 -7.89 -5.64 -5.65
N ILE A 89 -7.52 -5.69 -6.93
CA ILE A 89 -7.49 -4.52 -7.82
C ILE A 89 -8.86 -3.81 -7.85
N ASP A 90 -9.94 -4.55 -8.06
CA ASP A 90 -11.28 -3.97 -8.19
C ASP A 90 -11.77 -3.36 -6.87
N ILE A 91 -11.53 -4.01 -5.73
CA ILE A 91 -11.88 -3.51 -4.40
C ILE A 91 -11.12 -2.21 -4.08
N PHE A 92 -9.80 -2.19 -4.27
CA PHE A 92 -8.99 -1.01 -3.99
C PHE A 92 -9.08 0.08 -5.08
N SER A 93 -9.84 -0.19 -6.15
CA SER A 93 -10.23 0.78 -7.17
C SER A 93 -11.64 1.32 -6.98
N LEU A 94 -12.36 0.93 -5.93
CA LEU A 94 -13.67 1.49 -5.61
C LEU A 94 -13.58 3.00 -5.41
N PRO A 95 -14.66 3.75 -5.73
CA PRO A 95 -14.64 5.21 -5.69
C PRO A 95 -14.61 5.76 -4.26
N ASP A 96 -14.28 7.04 -4.16
CA ASP A 96 -14.24 7.81 -2.92
C ASP A 96 -13.25 7.22 -1.89
N ASP A 97 -13.57 7.33 -0.61
CA ASP A 97 -12.75 6.83 0.49
C ASP A 97 -13.07 5.36 0.87
N LEU A 98 -13.93 4.66 0.08
CA LEU A 98 -14.40 3.29 0.40
C LEU A 98 -13.26 2.30 0.71
N PRO A 99 -12.18 2.21 -0.09
CA PRO A 99 -11.08 1.30 0.25
C PRO A 99 -10.45 1.62 1.62
N HIS A 100 -10.31 2.89 1.95
CA HIS A 100 -9.76 3.31 3.23
C HIS A 100 -10.74 3.11 4.39
N GLU A 101 -12.03 3.32 4.17
CA GLU A 101 -13.08 3.07 5.18
C GLU A 101 -13.17 1.59 5.55
N MET A 102 -13.04 0.68 4.56
CA MET A 102 -13.09 -0.77 4.78
C MET A 102 -11.77 -1.35 5.32
N PHE A 103 -10.62 -0.92 4.78
CA PHE A 103 -9.33 -1.56 5.02
C PHE A 103 -8.34 -0.71 5.82
N GLY A 104 -8.67 0.53 6.14
CA GLY A 104 -7.80 1.42 6.90
C GLY A 104 -6.40 1.56 6.31
N ASP A 105 -5.37 1.41 7.16
CA ASP A 105 -3.97 1.56 6.76
C ASP A 105 -3.47 0.47 5.79
N ILE A 106 -4.19 -0.65 5.62
CA ILE A 106 -3.86 -1.68 4.63
C ILE A 106 -3.86 -1.08 3.22
N SER A 107 -4.77 -0.16 2.92
CA SER A 107 -4.88 0.52 1.62
C SER A 107 -3.60 1.27 1.19
N THR A 108 -2.71 1.55 2.13
CA THR A 108 -1.45 2.28 1.88
C THR A 108 -0.21 1.53 2.35
N GLY A 109 -0.34 0.67 3.36
CA GLY A 109 0.79 -0.03 3.99
C GLY A 109 1.04 -1.41 3.42
N ASP A 110 -0.01 -2.23 3.34
CA ASP A 110 0.12 -3.64 2.94
C ASP A 110 -0.29 -3.88 1.47
N LEU A 111 -1.10 -2.99 0.88
CA LEU A 111 -1.56 -3.09 -0.51
C LEU A 111 -0.43 -3.31 -1.52
N PRO A 112 0.74 -2.64 -1.45
CA PRO A 112 1.84 -2.92 -2.36
C PRO A 112 2.25 -4.40 -2.38
N THR A 113 2.39 -4.99 -1.20
CA THR A 113 2.78 -6.40 -1.05
C THR A 113 1.64 -7.36 -1.43
N LEU A 114 0.39 -7.01 -1.13
CA LEU A 114 -0.79 -7.77 -1.59
C LEU A 114 -0.82 -7.86 -3.11
N LEU A 115 -0.62 -6.74 -3.81
CA LEU A 115 -0.63 -6.68 -5.27
C LEU A 115 0.50 -7.51 -5.88
N ILE A 116 1.74 -7.32 -5.43
CA ILE A 116 2.87 -8.05 -6.00
C ILE A 116 2.80 -9.56 -5.69
N ASN A 117 2.34 -9.94 -4.51
CA ASN A 117 2.21 -11.35 -4.13
C ASN A 117 1.14 -12.08 -4.96
N THR A 118 0.09 -11.39 -5.38
CA THR A 118 -1.05 -12.01 -6.07
C THR A 118 -1.00 -11.89 -7.58
N CYS A 119 -0.17 -11.02 -8.16
CA CYS A 119 -0.13 -10.74 -9.61
C CYS A 119 0.35 -11.92 -10.47
N GLY A 120 1.05 -12.90 -9.88
CA GLY A 120 1.60 -14.01 -10.64
C GLY A 120 2.60 -13.61 -11.75
N GLY A 121 3.20 -12.44 -11.64
CA GLY A 121 4.12 -11.85 -12.62
C GLY A 121 3.45 -11.02 -13.72
N SER A 122 2.11 -10.96 -13.78
CA SER A 122 1.38 -10.04 -14.69
C SER A 122 1.22 -8.68 -14.02
N LEU A 123 1.65 -7.61 -14.70
CA LEU A 123 1.67 -6.26 -14.13
C LEU A 123 0.62 -5.34 -14.77
N GLU A 124 -0.12 -5.79 -15.77
CA GLU A 124 -1.08 -4.97 -16.54
C GLU A 124 -2.17 -4.36 -15.67
N ASP A 125 -2.72 -5.13 -14.72
CA ASP A 125 -3.75 -4.62 -13.81
C ASP A 125 -3.19 -3.58 -12.84
N ILE A 126 -1.94 -3.78 -12.36
CA ILE A 126 -1.24 -2.84 -11.48
C ILE A 126 -0.97 -1.52 -12.23
N GLU A 127 -0.41 -1.59 -13.45
CA GLU A 127 -0.16 -0.41 -14.29
C GLU A 127 -1.45 0.34 -14.61
N SER A 128 -2.53 -0.40 -14.93
CA SER A 128 -3.85 0.17 -15.18
C SER A 128 -4.40 0.91 -13.95
N MET A 129 -4.21 0.36 -12.75
CA MET A 129 -4.61 1.01 -11.50
C MET A 129 -3.84 2.31 -11.25
N ILE A 130 -2.53 2.34 -11.54
CA ILE A 130 -1.67 3.53 -11.36
C ILE A 130 -2.18 4.69 -12.22
N VAL A 131 -2.53 4.44 -13.48
CA VAL A 131 -2.96 5.49 -14.42
C VAL A 131 -4.45 5.87 -14.29
N ASN A 132 -5.24 5.07 -13.61
CA ASN A 132 -6.68 5.28 -13.49
C ASN A 132 -6.99 6.42 -12.51
N ARG A 133 -7.37 7.60 -13.02
CA ARG A 133 -7.69 8.81 -12.25
C ARG A 133 -8.95 8.73 -11.39
N SER A 134 -9.78 7.71 -11.57
CA SER A 134 -10.97 7.49 -10.72
C SER A 134 -10.63 6.72 -9.43
N VAL A 135 -9.46 6.11 -9.36
CA VAL A 135 -8.95 5.46 -8.15
C VAL A 135 -8.36 6.51 -7.20
N ASP A 136 -8.50 6.29 -5.90
CA ASP A 136 -7.89 7.13 -4.87
C ASP A 136 -6.37 7.25 -5.08
N ASP A 137 -5.82 8.46 -4.91
CA ASP A 137 -4.42 8.74 -5.18
C ASP A 137 -3.46 7.91 -4.31
N TYR A 138 -3.83 7.57 -3.06
CA TYR A 138 -2.98 6.74 -2.19
C TYR A 138 -3.00 5.27 -2.62
N CYS A 139 -4.13 4.73 -3.08
CA CYS A 139 -4.21 3.39 -3.64
C CYS A 139 -3.39 3.29 -4.95
N ARG A 140 -3.42 4.32 -5.80
CA ARG A 140 -2.57 4.40 -7.00
C ARG A 140 -1.09 4.44 -6.67
N VAL A 141 -0.70 5.16 -5.63
CA VAL A 141 0.70 5.19 -5.13
C VAL A 141 1.09 3.84 -4.55
N ALA A 142 0.20 3.14 -3.84
CA ALA A 142 0.44 1.79 -3.37
C ALA A 142 0.67 0.80 -4.55
N ALA A 143 -0.12 0.94 -5.63
CA ALA A 143 0.11 0.17 -6.87
C ALA A 143 1.45 0.54 -7.52
N ALA A 144 1.88 1.80 -7.49
CA ALA A 144 3.20 2.21 -7.96
C ALA A 144 4.34 1.60 -7.12
N GLN A 145 4.16 1.51 -5.79
CA GLN A 145 5.11 0.80 -4.94
C GLN A 145 5.17 -0.69 -5.26
N ALA A 146 4.03 -1.34 -5.55
CA ALA A 146 3.98 -2.74 -6.01
C ALA A 146 4.76 -2.92 -7.33
N LEU A 147 4.63 -1.99 -8.28
CA LEU A 147 5.39 -2.01 -9.53
C LEU A 147 6.90 -1.83 -9.27
N SER A 148 7.29 -1.04 -8.27
CA SER A 148 8.69 -0.94 -7.85
C SER A 148 9.20 -2.26 -7.25
N TYR A 149 8.39 -2.95 -6.45
CA TYR A 149 8.72 -4.28 -5.92
C TYR A 149 8.81 -5.34 -7.02
N ALA A 150 8.08 -5.19 -8.14
CA ALA A 150 8.19 -6.08 -9.29
C ALA A 150 9.60 -6.10 -9.90
N VAL A 151 10.35 -5.01 -9.78
CA VAL A 151 11.76 -4.96 -10.18
C VAL A 151 12.63 -5.85 -9.28
N VAL A 152 12.37 -5.85 -7.97
CA VAL A 152 13.08 -6.69 -6.99
C VAL A 152 12.76 -8.17 -7.20
N GLU A 153 11.50 -8.50 -7.49
CA GLU A 153 11.03 -9.86 -7.80
C GLU A 153 11.49 -10.35 -9.20
N GLY A 154 12.03 -9.46 -10.04
CA GLY A 154 12.45 -9.80 -11.40
C GLY A 154 11.29 -9.94 -12.39
N TYR A 155 10.10 -9.43 -12.06
CA TYR A 155 8.94 -9.38 -12.96
C TYR A 155 8.98 -8.19 -13.92
N ALA A 156 9.72 -7.13 -13.55
CA ALA A 156 9.86 -5.91 -14.36
C ALA A 156 11.32 -5.53 -14.60
N ASP A 157 11.59 -4.95 -15.78
CA ASP A 157 12.85 -4.30 -16.05
C ASP A 157 12.91 -2.94 -15.37
N ARG A 158 13.98 -2.66 -14.60
CA ARG A 158 14.13 -1.41 -13.85
C ARG A 158 14.01 -0.17 -14.72
N LYS A 159 14.72 -0.16 -15.86
CA LYS A 159 14.76 1.01 -16.74
C LYS A 159 13.38 1.28 -17.35
N ALA A 160 12.71 0.24 -17.85
CA ALA A 160 11.36 0.35 -18.40
C ALA A 160 10.37 0.85 -17.34
N THR A 161 10.49 0.37 -16.09
CA THR A 161 9.66 0.82 -14.95
C THR A 161 9.90 2.30 -14.63
N VAL A 162 11.16 2.75 -14.60
CA VAL A 162 11.50 4.16 -14.38
C VAL A 162 10.96 5.04 -15.51
N GLU A 163 11.13 4.61 -16.79
CA GLU A 163 10.59 5.33 -17.94
C GLU A 163 9.05 5.42 -17.89
N PHE A 164 8.36 4.33 -17.50
CA PHE A 164 6.91 4.37 -17.28
C PHE A 164 6.53 5.42 -16.23
N PHE A 165 7.18 5.45 -15.07
CA PHE A 165 6.93 6.47 -14.06
C PHE A 165 7.19 7.89 -14.56
N GLY A 166 8.19 8.07 -15.43
CA GLY A 166 8.47 9.35 -16.07
C GLY A 166 7.27 9.92 -16.85
N THR A 167 6.39 9.06 -17.35
CA THR A 167 5.18 9.47 -18.08
C THR A 167 4.09 10.08 -17.15
N LEU A 168 4.22 9.94 -15.85
CA LEU A 168 3.22 10.36 -14.85
C LEU A 168 3.45 11.80 -14.33
N PHE A 169 4.30 12.60 -14.97
CA PHE A 169 4.61 13.96 -14.53
C PHE A 169 4.19 15.03 -15.55
N THR A 170 3.07 14.82 -16.25
CA THR A 170 2.54 15.80 -17.23
C THR A 170 1.69 16.89 -16.56
N GLY A 171 1.18 16.62 -15.36
CA GLY A 171 0.29 17.50 -14.62
C GLY A 171 -1.19 17.18 -14.78
N ASP A 172 -1.51 16.13 -15.58
CA ASP A 172 -2.87 15.69 -15.84
C ASP A 172 -3.29 14.44 -15.05
N GLU A 173 -2.37 13.82 -14.28
CA GLU A 173 -2.60 12.53 -13.63
C GLU A 173 -3.45 12.63 -12.37
N ALA A 174 -3.53 13.80 -11.73
CA ALA A 174 -4.26 14.00 -10.48
C ALA A 174 -4.82 15.42 -10.36
N GLY A 175 -5.57 15.68 -9.29
CA GLY A 175 -6.11 17.01 -9.01
C GLY A 175 -5.04 18.04 -8.68
N GLU A 176 -5.30 19.33 -8.92
CA GLU A 176 -4.33 20.44 -8.74
C GLU A 176 -3.67 20.51 -7.35
N ASP A 177 -4.40 20.10 -6.31
CA ASP A 177 -3.92 20.09 -4.90
C ASP A 177 -3.49 18.70 -4.42
N SER A 178 -3.39 17.68 -5.31
CA SER A 178 -3.02 16.31 -4.95
C SER A 178 -1.54 16.20 -4.53
N ASP A 179 -1.27 15.30 -3.60
CA ASP A 179 0.09 14.90 -3.21
C ASP A 179 0.64 13.77 -4.14
N PHE A 180 -0.14 13.32 -5.14
CA PHE A 180 0.17 12.19 -6.02
C PHE A 180 1.60 12.25 -6.59
N TRP A 181 1.97 13.35 -7.26
CA TRP A 181 3.30 13.45 -7.89
C TRP A 181 4.45 13.41 -6.89
N GLY A 182 4.26 14.03 -5.72
CA GLY A 182 5.26 13.97 -4.66
C GLY A 182 5.41 12.56 -4.09
N LEU A 183 4.31 11.82 -3.96
CA LEU A 183 4.32 10.43 -3.47
C LEU A 183 4.89 9.48 -4.53
N ILE A 184 4.53 9.62 -5.82
CA ILE A 184 5.16 8.86 -6.92
C ILE A 184 6.67 9.14 -6.96
N ALA A 185 7.08 10.41 -6.85
CA ALA A 185 8.49 10.76 -6.82
C ALA A 185 9.24 10.09 -5.65
N ALA A 186 8.62 10.03 -4.46
CA ALA A 186 9.19 9.31 -3.31
C ALA A 186 9.29 7.80 -3.55
N THR A 187 8.28 7.20 -4.21
CA THR A 187 8.24 5.77 -4.51
C THR A 187 9.39 5.34 -5.44
N ILE A 188 9.73 6.18 -6.43
CA ILE A 188 10.76 5.85 -7.44
C ILE A 188 12.18 6.17 -6.98
N LEU A 189 12.39 6.78 -5.82
CA LEU A 189 13.72 7.19 -5.34
C LEU A 189 14.72 6.04 -5.39
N TYR A 190 14.34 4.88 -4.87
CA TYR A 190 15.19 3.71 -4.79
C TYR A 190 15.20 2.83 -6.05
N LEU A 191 14.52 3.24 -7.12
CA LEU A 191 14.68 2.66 -8.46
C LEU A 191 15.88 3.24 -9.22
N TYR A 192 16.66 4.15 -8.61
CA TYR A 192 17.78 4.84 -9.29
C TYR A 192 17.29 5.58 -10.55
N PRO A 193 16.49 6.65 -10.43
CA PRO A 193 15.73 7.24 -11.55
C PRO A 193 16.58 8.15 -12.44
N ALA A 194 17.79 7.72 -12.83
CA ALA A 194 18.72 8.49 -13.64
C ALA A 194 18.15 8.86 -15.00
N GLU A 195 17.33 7.98 -15.59
CA GLU A 195 16.73 8.15 -16.92
C GLU A 195 15.71 9.29 -16.99
N ILE A 196 15.12 9.64 -15.84
CA ILE A 196 14.03 10.63 -15.77
C ILE A 196 14.36 11.83 -14.86
N ILE A 197 15.64 12.01 -14.52
CA ILE A 197 16.04 13.09 -13.59
C ILE A 197 15.62 14.48 -14.08
N ASP A 198 15.70 14.74 -15.38
CA ASP A 198 15.25 15.99 -15.99
C ASP A 198 13.72 16.16 -15.89
N VAL A 199 12.95 15.06 -15.98
CA VAL A 199 11.50 15.06 -15.78
C VAL A 199 11.16 15.42 -14.35
N LEU A 200 11.87 14.85 -13.39
CA LEU A 200 11.70 15.15 -11.96
C LEU A 200 12.05 16.62 -11.66
N GLN A 201 13.18 17.11 -12.19
CA GLN A 201 13.56 18.53 -12.05
C GLN A 201 12.44 19.44 -12.56
N LYS A 202 11.93 19.14 -13.76
CA LYS A 202 10.80 19.88 -14.33
C LYS A 202 9.54 19.79 -13.45
N GLY A 203 9.26 18.64 -12.85
CA GLY A 203 8.16 18.46 -11.90
C GLY A 203 8.23 19.40 -10.70
N TYR A 204 9.45 19.69 -10.18
CA TYR A 204 9.64 20.71 -9.14
C TYR A 204 9.46 22.13 -9.68
N GLU A 205 9.98 22.44 -10.89
CA GLU A 205 9.83 23.75 -11.53
C GLU A 205 8.36 24.08 -11.82
N ASP A 206 7.58 23.08 -12.21
CA ASP A 206 6.15 23.18 -12.51
C ASP A 206 5.24 23.12 -11.25
N ASP A 207 5.83 23.05 -10.04
CA ASP A 207 5.12 22.91 -8.76
C ASP A 207 4.26 21.62 -8.64
N LEU A 208 4.53 20.58 -9.42
CA LEU A 208 3.89 19.28 -9.30
C LEU A 208 4.41 18.52 -8.09
N ILE A 209 5.73 18.47 -7.91
CA ILE A 209 6.37 17.75 -6.79
C ILE A 209 6.51 18.72 -5.61
N PHE A 210 5.92 18.35 -4.48
CA PHE A 210 6.04 19.14 -3.26
C PHE A 210 7.28 18.73 -2.46
N ALA A 211 8.28 19.61 -2.35
CA ALA A 211 9.52 19.36 -1.63
C ALA A 211 9.35 19.02 -0.12
N GLY A 212 8.15 19.19 0.44
CA GLY A 212 7.84 18.74 1.80
C GLY A 212 7.49 17.25 1.91
N ILE A 213 7.33 16.54 0.79
CA ILE A 213 7.19 15.09 0.70
C ILE A 213 8.56 14.47 0.41
N ILE A 214 9.19 14.93 -0.64
CA ILE A 214 10.56 14.57 -1.03
C ILE A 214 11.21 15.81 -1.63
N ASP A 215 12.46 16.10 -1.28
CA ASP A 215 13.25 17.17 -1.86
C ASP A 215 14.09 16.65 -3.04
N TYR A 216 14.57 17.58 -3.88
CA TYR A 216 15.34 17.22 -5.07
C TYR A 216 16.73 16.68 -4.71
N GLU A 217 17.32 17.19 -3.64
CA GLU A 217 18.61 16.77 -3.10
C GLU A 217 18.63 15.29 -2.78
N SER A 218 17.51 14.70 -2.33
CA SER A 218 17.39 13.25 -2.08
C SER A 218 17.67 12.42 -3.34
N PHE A 219 17.30 12.90 -4.52
CA PHE A 219 17.62 12.22 -5.78
C PHE A 219 19.09 12.34 -6.14
N GLU A 220 19.70 13.53 -5.95
CA GLU A 220 21.14 13.72 -6.18
C GLU A 220 21.98 12.81 -5.27
N GLU A 221 21.59 12.68 -4.01
CA GLU A 221 22.23 11.76 -3.04
C GLU A 221 22.09 10.30 -3.49
N ALA A 222 20.86 9.85 -3.82
CA ALA A 222 20.61 8.47 -4.26
C ALA A 222 21.40 8.13 -5.53
N LEU A 223 21.41 9.03 -6.52
CA LEU A 223 22.20 8.87 -7.74
C LEU A 223 23.70 8.83 -7.45
N GLY A 224 24.18 9.63 -6.51
CA GLY A 224 25.57 9.63 -6.05
C GLY A 224 25.99 8.32 -5.37
N MET A 225 25.05 7.64 -4.68
CA MET A 225 25.30 6.33 -4.05
C MET A 225 25.31 5.17 -5.07
N GLY A 226 24.65 5.33 -6.21
CA GLY A 226 24.64 4.38 -7.32
C GLY A 226 23.49 3.37 -7.27
N GLU A 227 23.25 2.76 -8.45
CA GLU A 227 22.10 1.87 -8.69
C GLU A 227 22.05 0.68 -7.70
N ALA A 228 23.18 0.02 -7.48
CA ALA A 228 23.23 -1.16 -6.60
C ALA A 228 22.79 -0.83 -5.17
N TRP A 229 23.18 0.33 -4.65
CA TRP A 229 22.77 0.80 -3.31
C TRP A 229 21.26 1.11 -3.28
N CYS A 230 20.73 1.78 -4.30
CA CYS A 230 19.31 2.09 -4.38
C CYS A 230 18.46 0.80 -4.39
N LEU A 231 18.82 -0.16 -5.22
CA LEU A 231 18.09 -1.43 -5.33
C LEU A 231 18.21 -2.29 -4.06
N GLU A 232 19.33 -2.20 -3.32
CA GLU A 232 19.45 -2.83 -2.00
C GLU A 232 18.46 -2.22 -1.01
N ARG A 233 18.32 -0.88 -0.98
CA ARG A 233 17.31 -0.20 -0.14
C ARG A 233 15.88 -0.58 -0.51
N LEU A 234 15.59 -0.68 -1.80
CA LEU A 234 14.27 -1.13 -2.26
C LEU A 234 13.99 -2.58 -1.85
N ARG A 235 15.00 -3.44 -1.90
CA ARG A 235 14.88 -4.84 -1.42
C ARG A 235 14.66 -4.90 0.08
N ASP A 236 15.42 -4.14 0.87
CA ASP A 236 15.26 -4.04 2.33
C ASP A 236 13.82 -3.59 2.69
N ASP A 237 13.28 -2.61 1.95
CA ASP A 237 11.92 -2.13 2.15
C ASP A 237 10.88 -3.20 1.80
N TYR A 238 11.04 -3.89 0.69
CA TYR A 238 10.17 -5.00 0.29
C TYR A 238 10.19 -6.16 1.31
N GLU A 239 11.37 -6.58 1.76
CA GLU A 239 11.52 -7.63 2.78
C GLU A 239 10.91 -7.22 4.12
N HIS A 240 11.05 -5.93 4.50
CA HIS A 240 10.44 -5.41 5.72
C HIS A 240 8.91 -5.49 5.70
N ASN A 241 8.30 -5.23 4.54
CA ASN A 241 6.86 -5.25 4.33
C ASN A 241 6.33 -6.62 3.84
N SER A 242 7.15 -7.68 3.90
CA SER A 242 6.76 -9.03 3.49
C SER A 242 5.58 -9.57 4.30
N LEU A 243 4.70 -10.30 3.61
CA LEU A 243 3.60 -11.07 4.21
C LEU A 243 3.96 -12.53 4.46
N ASP A 244 5.24 -12.93 4.38
CA ASP A 244 5.67 -14.32 4.60
C ASP A 244 5.43 -14.77 6.05
N ASP A 245 5.44 -13.82 7.00
CA ASP A 245 5.03 -14.03 8.39
C ASP A 245 3.85 -13.09 8.74
N LEU A 246 2.63 -13.61 8.65
CA LEU A 246 1.42 -12.84 8.98
C LEU A 246 1.38 -12.38 10.44
N HIS A 247 1.96 -13.14 11.36
CA HIS A 247 1.98 -12.72 12.76
C HIS A 247 2.88 -11.50 12.95
N LYS A 248 4.01 -11.45 12.25
CA LYS A 248 4.87 -10.26 12.23
C LYS A 248 4.18 -9.07 11.56
N ALA A 249 3.42 -9.32 10.48
CA ALA A 249 2.72 -8.28 9.75
C ALA A 249 1.55 -7.69 10.53
N MET A 250 0.76 -8.51 11.26
CA MET A 250 -0.54 -8.10 11.82
C MET A 250 -0.56 -7.93 13.35
N ALA A 251 0.19 -8.77 14.12
CA ALA A 251 0.00 -8.84 15.58
C ALA A 251 0.34 -7.55 16.34
N TRP A 252 1.09 -6.64 15.73
CA TRP A 252 1.48 -5.36 16.32
C TRP A 252 0.46 -4.24 16.09
N TRP A 253 -0.59 -4.47 15.32
CA TRP A 253 -1.58 -3.43 15.01
C TRP A 253 -2.18 -2.84 16.28
N ALA A 254 -2.34 -1.54 16.29
CA ALA A 254 -2.76 -0.78 17.48
C ALA A 254 -4.14 -1.22 18.03
N CYS A 255 -5.03 -1.71 17.17
CA CYS A 255 -6.34 -2.20 17.55
C CYS A 255 -6.28 -3.43 18.49
N PHE A 256 -5.22 -4.24 18.41
CA PHE A 256 -5.02 -5.39 19.31
C PHE A 256 -4.32 -5.03 20.62
N HIS A 257 -3.97 -3.75 20.85
CA HIS A 257 -3.25 -3.26 22.03
C HIS A 257 -3.94 -2.03 22.65
N PRO A 258 -5.20 -2.15 23.11
CA PRO A 258 -5.99 -1.01 23.60
C PRO A 258 -5.36 -0.26 24.78
N ASP A 259 -4.51 -0.92 25.56
CA ASP A 259 -3.81 -0.32 26.70
C ASP A 259 -2.61 0.54 26.31
N ASN A 260 -2.18 0.48 25.05
CA ASN A 260 -1.03 1.23 24.51
C ASN A 260 -1.43 2.63 24.00
N LYS A 261 -2.40 3.30 24.65
CA LYS A 261 -2.80 4.67 24.32
C LYS A 261 -1.67 5.63 24.65
N GLY A 262 -0.71 5.79 23.72
CA GLY A 262 0.19 6.93 23.69
C GLY A 262 1.65 6.74 24.06
N GLY A 263 2.26 5.58 23.82
CA GLY A 263 3.72 5.52 23.68
C GLY A 263 4.12 6.10 22.31
N PRO A 264 5.25 6.85 22.19
CA PRO A 264 5.74 7.22 20.88
C PRO A 264 6.04 5.92 20.11
N LEU A 265 5.43 5.80 18.92
CA LEU A 265 5.76 4.74 17.96
C LEU A 265 7.28 4.79 17.78
N ALA A 266 7.95 3.70 18.13
CA ALA A 266 9.37 3.54 17.86
C ALA A 266 9.58 3.81 16.36
N ASP A 267 10.57 4.65 16.05
CA ASP A 267 10.94 5.08 14.71
C ASP A 267 11.00 3.89 13.74
N SER A 268 9.92 3.71 12.97
CA SER A 268 10.00 3.02 11.70
C SER A 268 10.34 4.07 10.67
N PRO A 269 11.48 3.99 9.99
CA PRO A 269 11.81 4.92 8.92
C PRO A 269 10.84 4.69 7.75
N GLY A 270 9.84 5.57 7.60
CA GLY A 270 8.93 5.55 6.46
C GLY A 270 7.45 5.90 6.73
N LYS A 271 6.97 5.88 7.97
CA LYS A 271 5.55 6.18 8.25
C LYS A 271 5.36 7.50 9.01
N THR A 272 5.51 8.63 8.32
CA THR A 272 5.01 9.92 8.83
C THR A 272 3.60 10.19 8.29
N GLY A 273 2.62 9.44 8.76
CA GLY A 273 1.21 9.81 8.62
C GLY A 273 0.96 11.14 9.34
N LYS A 274 1.04 12.26 8.61
CA LYS A 274 0.69 13.57 9.18
C LYS A 274 -0.77 13.56 9.62
N SER A 275 -1.05 13.93 10.89
CA SER A 275 -2.43 14.05 11.38
C SER A 275 -3.26 14.96 10.45
N LYS A 276 -4.61 14.77 10.38
CA LYS A 276 -5.53 15.64 9.60
C LYS A 276 -5.22 17.13 9.83
N LYS A 277 -4.81 17.52 11.03
CA LYS A 277 -4.45 18.90 11.40
C LYS A 277 -3.10 19.34 10.80
N GLN A 278 -2.14 18.43 10.66
CA GLN A 278 -0.85 18.69 10.01
C GLN A 278 -1.01 18.72 8.49
N LYS A 279 -1.83 17.82 7.90
CA LYS A 279 -2.21 17.85 6.47
C LYS A 279 -2.91 19.18 6.13
N ALA A 280 -3.88 19.62 6.93
CA ALA A 280 -4.56 20.90 6.74
C ALA A 280 -3.60 22.12 6.85
N LYS A 281 -2.61 22.07 7.77
CA LYS A 281 -1.61 23.13 7.95
C LYS A 281 -0.62 23.16 6.78
N ALA A 282 -0.20 22.01 6.27
CA ALA A 282 0.65 21.88 5.09
C ALA A 282 -0.08 22.37 3.83
N LYS A 283 -1.33 21.95 3.59
CA LYS A 283 -2.19 22.42 2.49
C LYS A 283 -2.37 23.94 2.53
N LYS A 284 -2.57 24.54 3.70
CA LYS A 284 -2.68 26.00 3.85
C LYS A 284 -1.35 26.73 3.56
N LYS A 285 -0.21 26.11 3.91
CA LYS A 285 1.14 26.63 3.61
C LYS A 285 1.41 26.58 2.11
N ARG A 286 1.05 25.47 1.43
CA ARG A 286 1.15 25.28 -0.03
C ARG A 286 0.31 26.31 -0.79
N LYS A 287 -0.98 26.51 -0.42
CA LYS A 287 -1.83 27.54 -1.03
C LYS A 287 -1.25 28.94 -0.90
N LYS A 288 -0.65 29.28 0.25
CA LYS A 288 0.00 30.59 0.44
C LYS A 288 1.26 30.74 -0.41
N ALA A 289 2.07 29.68 -0.53
CA ALA A 289 3.27 29.69 -1.36
C ALA A 289 2.94 29.82 -2.86
N LYS A 290 1.96 29.05 -3.38
CA LYS A 290 1.44 29.18 -4.77
C LYS A 290 0.91 30.60 -5.04
N ALA A 291 0.12 31.16 -4.13
CA ALA A 291 -0.41 32.53 -4.28
C ALA A 291 0.70 33.60 -4.32
N SER A 292 1.74 33.45 -3.51
CA SER A 292 2.91 34.34 -3.48
C SER A 292 3.71 34.26 -4.79
N ARG A 293 3.98 33.06 -5.30
CA ARG A 293 4.70 32.82 -6.58
C ARG A 293 3.93 33.33 -7.78
N LYS A 294 2.60 33.09 -7.83
CA LYS A 294 1.72 33.63 -8.90
C LYS A 294 1.72 35.19 -8.92
N LYS A 295 1.81 35.79 -7.74
CA LYS A 295 1.93 37.26 -7.62
C LYS A 295 3.28 37.77 -8.10
N ASN A 296 4.37 37.05 -7.86
CA ASN A 296 5.72 37.40 -8.28
C ASN A 296 5.98 37.19 -9.79
N ARG A 297 5.30 36.22 -10.44
CA ARG A 297 5.34 35.98 -11.90
C ARG A 297 4.57 37.05 -12.72
N ARG A 298 3.72 37.85 -12.06
CA ARG A 298 2.93 38.92 -12.70
C ARG A 298 3.55 40.31 -12.53
N ARG A 299 4.72 40.38 -11.94
CA ARG A 299 5.58 41.60 -11.89
C ARG A 299 6.78 41.40 -12.82
#